data_7c34b00f130debdae9944fde48347322
#
_entry.id   7c34b00f130debdae9944fde48347322
#
_cell.length_a   1.000
_cell.length_b   1.000
_cell.length_c   1.000
_cell.angle_alpha   90.00
_cell.angle_beta   90.00
_cell.angle_gamma   90.00
#
_symmetry.space_group_name_H-M   'P 1'
#
loop_
_entity.id
_entity.type
_entity.pdbx_description
1 polymer ?
#
loop_
_entity_poly.entity_id
_entity_poly.type
_entity_poly.pdbx_seq_one_letter_code
_entity_poly.pdbx_strand_id
1 'polypeptide(L)'
;MKQIVRYENGNSLSFTEYGDRNGYPILVQHGLIASVSDYHLFYRLLELGTRLICIARPGYGESSPYTMNNMAEWGNIVSVLVDELKLSQFDVFGMSSGAPYSYAIGYKIPDKVRNIFILSGIPALYDSKILSFWPYEVKKNANIIELEKLAKDLFFSNLSTGDLLRNDIRDSMMNDCFGIAQDFRLRCNDWGFSLSSVREFVYLQHSKEDNQVPFITAEMTARLLPNCRFGAREKGEHFSSEILDDFIEGVMTGYYKLK
;
A
#
# COMPACT_ATOMS: atom_id res chain seq x y z
N MET A 1 -1.65 -2.65 -19.92
CA MET A 1 -1.21 -4.07 -20.03
C MET A 1 -0.27 -4.36 -18.88
N LYS A 2 -0.45 -5.50 -18.17
CA LYS A 2 0.44 -5.92 -17.09
C LYS A 2 1.86 -6.13 -17.62
N GLN A 3 2.85 -5.69 -16.86
CA GLN A 3 4.28 -5.78 -17.16
C GLN A 3 4.97 -6.51 -16.01
N ILE A 4 6.13 -7.08 -16.28
CA ILE A 4 6.91 -7.85 -15.30
C ILE A 4 8.34 -7.35 -15.31
N VAL A 5 8.86 -7.06 -14.11
CA VAL A 5 10.31 -6.91 -13.87
C VAL A 5 10.82 -8.09 -13.06
N ARG A 6 12.05 -8.52 -13.34
CA ARG A 6 12.71 -9.59 -12.59
C ARG A 6 13.60 -9.00 -11.51
N TYR A 7 13.54 -9.57 -10.33
CA TYR A 7 14.39 -9.20 -9.22
C TYR A 7 15.07 -10.45 -8.64
N GLU A 8 15.63 -10.35 -7.49
CA GLU A 8 16.44 -11.36 -6.81
C GLU A 8 15.96 -12.82 -7.05
N ASN A 9 16.90 -13.72 -7.39
CA ASN A 9 16.64 -15.14 -7.67
C ASN A 9 15.62 -15.42 -8.78
N GLY A 10 15.42 -14.47 -9.71
CA GLY A 10 14.50 -14.61 -10.84
C GLY A 10 13.01 -14.43 -10.48
N ASN A 11 12.71 -13.97 -9.26
CA ASN A 11 11.35 -13.63 -8.88
C ASN A 11 10.75 -12.53 -9.76
N SER A 12 9.44 -12.59 -9.96
CA SER A 12 8.69 -11.64 -10.78
C SER A 12 7.98 -10.61 -9.92
N LEU A 13 8.09 -9.34 -10.30
CA LEU A 13 7.24 -8.27 -9.80
C LEU A 13 6.35 -7.77 -10.94
N SER A 14 5.05 -7.95 -10.79
CA SER A 14 4.05 -7.50 -11.76
C SER A 14 3.63 -6.07 -11.44
N PHE A 15 3.47 -5.26 -12.47
CA PHE A 15 2.99 -3.89 -12.35
C PHE A 15 2.21 -3.47 -13.60
N THR A 16 1.46 -2.39 -13.49
CA THR A 16 0.77 -1.79 -14.63
C THR A 16 0.93 -0.28 -14.61
N GLU A 17 1.15 0.30 -15.77
CA GLU A 17 1.24 1.74 -15.95
C GLU A 17 -0.05 2.29 -16.56
N TYR A 18 -0.51 3.42 -16.04
CA TYR A 18 -1.68 4.16 -16.53
C TYR A 18 -1.37 5.66 -16.63
N GLY A 19 -2.11 6.36 -17.47
CA GLY A 19 -1.98 7.79 -17.66
C GLY A 19 -0.91 8.18 -18.67
N ASP A 20 -0.43 9.42 -18.56
CA ASP A 20 0.59 9.97 -19.48
C ASP A 20 1.98 9.42 -19.10
N ARG A 21 2.64 8.78 -20.07
CA ARG A 21 4.01 8.26 -19.86
C ARG A 21 5.04 9.34 -19.54
N ASN A 22 4.77 10.59 -19.95
CA ASN A 22 5.60 11.76 -19.63
C ASN A 22 5.09 12.48 -18.38
N GLY A 23 3.96 12.05 -17.81
CA GLY A 23 3.39 12.60 -16.59
C GLY A 23 4.27 12.32 -15.38
N TYR A 24 3.99 13.05 -14.30
CA TYR A 24 4.73 12.86 -13.06
C TYR A 24 4.46 11.46 -12.45
N PRO A 25 5.50 10.67 -12.15
CA PRO A 25 5.31 9.30 -11.70
C PRO A 25 4.79 9.22 -10.27
N ILE A 26 3.79 8.36 -10.05
CA ILE A 26 3.27 8.00 -8.73
C ILE A 26 3.29 6.47 -8.59
N LEU A 27 4.04 5.95 -7.64
CA LEU A 27 4.02 4.53 -7.29
C LEU A 27 2.82 4.24 -6.36
N VAL A 28 1.89 3.41 -6.81
CA VAL A 28 0.68 3.07 -6.05
C VAL A 28 0.89 1.76 -5.29
N GLN A 29 0.71 1.84 -3.97
CA GLN A 29 0.73 0.71 -3.04
C GLN A 29 -0.71 0.37 -2.65
N HIS A 30 -1.21 -0.73 -3.17
CA HIS A 30 -2.61 -1.14 -3.03
C HIS A 30 -3.01 -1.59 -1.60
N GLY A 31 -4.31 -1.66 -1.32
CA GLY A 31 -4.88 -2.18 -0.07
C GLY A 31 -4.68 -3.69 0.11
N LEU A 32 -5.42 -4.29 1.05
CA LEU A 32 -5.31 -5.71 1.35
C LEU A 32 -5.95 -6.57 0.25
N ILE A 33 -7.16 -6.20 -0.19
CA ILE A 33 -7.85 -6.86 -1.31
C ILE A 33 -7.84 -5.88 -2.47
N ALA A 34 -7.10 -6.20 -3.52
CA ALA A 34 -6.85 -5.25 -4.60
C ALA A 34 -6.26 -5.90 -5.85
N SER A 35 -6.33 -5.17 -6.96
CA SER A 35 -5.66 -5.50 -8.21
C SER A 35 -4.94 -4.29 -8.79
N VAL A 36 -3.83 -4.52 -9.45
CA VAL A 36 -3.17 -3.50 -10.27
C VAL A 36 -3.99 -3.12 -11.51
N SER A 37 -5.07 -3.84 -11.78
CA SER A 37 -6.00 -3.57 -12.89
C SER A 37 -7.14 -2.62 -12.52
N ASP A 38 -7.28 -2.24 -11.25
CA ASP A 38 -8.39 -1.41 -10.77
C ASP A 38 -8.05 0.11 -10.85
N TYR A 39 -7.48 0.53 -11.97
CA TYR A 39 -7.04 1.92 -12.21
C TYR A 39 -8.18 2.94 -12.16
N HIS A 40 -9.42 2.51 -12.37
CA HIS A 40 -10.59 3.36 -12.32
C HIS A 40 -10.77 4.04 -10.95
N LEU A 41 -10.22 3.45 -9.88
CA LEU A 41 -10.17 4.06 -8.56
C LEU A 41 -9.36 5.37 -8.54
N PHE A 42 -8.41 5.53 -9.47
CA PHE A 42 -7.48 6.65 -9.52
C PHE A 42 -7.78 7.63 -10.67
N TYR A 43 -9.04 7.65 -11.15
CA TYR A 43 -9.40 8.48 -12.30
C TYR A 43 -9.04 9.96 -12.11
N ARG A 44 -9.22 10.47 -10.88
CA ARG A 44 -8.85 11.85 -10.53
C ARG A 44 -7.36 12.13 -10.68
N LEU A 45 -6.50 11.19 -10.32
CA LEU A 45 -5.05 11.35 -10.55
C LEU A 45 -4.70 11.32 -12.03
N LEU A 46 -5.37 10.47 -12.81
CA LEU A 46 -5.17 10.42 -14.25
C LEU A 46 -5.58 11.73 -14.94
N GLU A 47 -6.67 12.36 -14.52
CA GLU A 47 -7.11 13.68 -15.00
C GLU A 47 -6.08 14.80 -14.71
N LEU A 48 -5.23 14.62 -13.71
CA LEU A 48 -4.12 15.55 -13.41
C LEU A 48 -2.89 15.34 -14.30
N GLY A 49 -2.95 14.44 -15.29
CA GLY A 49 -1.85 14.16 -16.22
C GLY A 49 -0.70 13.39 -15.55
N THR A 50 -0.96 12.60 -14.51
CA THR A 50 0.07 11.81 -13.84
C THR A 50 0.34 10.49 -14.56
N ARG A 51 1.49 9.87 -14.25
CA ARG A 51 1.85 8.49 -14.63
C ARG A 51 1.72 7.61 -13.41
N LEU A 52 0.69 6.79 -13.35
CA LEU A 52 0.48 5.84 -12.26
C LEU A 52 1.22 4.54 -12.53
N ILE A 53 1.96 4.05 -11.57
CA ILE A 53 2.66 2.77 -11.59
C ILE A 53 2.09 1.93 -10.44
N CYS A 54 1.10 1.10 -10.76
CA CYS A 54 0.41 0.24 -9.80
C CYS A 54 1.18 -1.07 -9.68
N ILE A 55 1.69 -1.37 -8.49
CA ILE A 55 2.61 -2.49 -8.24
C ILE A 55 1.89 -3.58 -7.44
N ALA A 56 1.85 -4.81 -7.96
CA ALA A 56 1.35 -5.97 -7.23
C ALA A 56 2.44 -6.47 -6.27
N ARG A 57 2.18 -6.44 -4.96
CA ARG A 57 3.11 -6.98 -3.96
C ARG A 57 3.35 -8.48 -4.17
N PRO A 58 4.44 -9.08 -3.64
CA PRO A 58 4.71 -10.51 -3.75
C PRO A 58 3.51 -11.37 -3.36
N GLY A 59 3.13 -12.29 -4.23
CA GLY A 59 1.99 -13.18 -4.07
C GLY A 59 0.65 -12.64 -4.54
N TYR A 60 0.52 -11.33 -4.88
CA TYR A 60 -0.65 -10.79 -5.53
C TYR A 60 -0.55 -10.88 -7.04
N GLY A 61 -1.66 -11.20 -7.70
CA GLY A 61 -1.73 -11.27 -9.16
C GLY A 61 -0.60 -12.10 -9.75
N GLU A 62 0.16 -11.54 -10.69
CA GLU A 62 1.26 -12.23 -11.38
C GLU A 62 2.63 -12.06 -10.71
N SER A 63 2.69 -11.42 -9.53
CA SER A 63 3.93 -11.35 -8.74
C SER A 63 4.24 -12.66 -8.06
N SER A 64 5.49 -13.10 -8.13
CA SER A 64 5.93 -14.33 -7.47
C SER A 64 5.66 -14.31 -5.96
N PRO A 65 5.28 -15.43 -5.35
CA PRO A 65 5.17 -15.55 -3.89
C PRO A 65 6.58 -15.58 -3.27
N TYR A 66 7.10 -14.42 -2.95
CA TYR A 66 8.42 -14.26 -2.32
C TYR A 66 8.26 -13.86 -0.85
N THR A 67 8.83 -14.66 0.06
CA THR A 67 8.76 -14.41 1.50
C THR A 67 9.80 -13.36 1.91
N MET A 68 9.36 -12.12 2.15
CA MET A 68 10.22 -11.05 2.67
C MET A 68 10.53 -11.27 4.15
N ASN A 69 11.74 -10.99 4.60
CA ASN A 69 12.12 -11.11 6.01
C ASN A 69 11.46 -10.03 6.88
N ASN A 70 11.37 -8.80 6.37
CA ASN A 70 10.74 -7.66 7.00
C ASN A 70 10.20 -6.68 5.95
N MET A 71 9.52 -5.63 6.41
CA MET A 71 8.91 -4.63 5.53
C MET A 71 9.95 -3.81 4.74
N ALA A 72 11.15 -3.56 5.31
CA ALA A 72 12.20 -2.79 4.64
C ALA A 72 12.68 -3.45 3.33
N GLU A 73 12.58 -4.77 3.22
CA GLU A 73 12.97 -5.51 2.01
C GLU A 73 12.13 -5.13 0.78
N TRP A 74 10.88 -4.68 0.99
CA TRP A 74 10.04 -4.15 -0.08
C TRP A 74 10.68 -2.98 -0.82
N GLY A 75 11.31 -2.07 -0.10
CA GLY A 75 12.00 -0.95 -0.74
C GLY A 75 13.15 -1.39 -1.65
N ASN A 76 13.86 -2.48 -1.29
CA ASN A 76 14.90 -3.06 -2.16
C ASN A 76 14.29 -3.67 -3.43
N ILE A 77 13.15 -4.37 -3.31
CA ILE A 77 12.45 -4.96 -4.47
C ILE A 77 11.97 -3.85 -5.42
N VAL A 78 11.37 -2.79 -4.87
CA VAL A 78 10.88 -1.66 -5.67
C VAL A 78 12.02 -0.87 -6.32
N SER A 79 13.21 -0.82 -5.70
CA SER A 79 14.37 -0.13 -6.31
C SER A 79 14.73 -0.71 -7.68
N VAL A 80 14.58 -2.02 -7.88
CA VAL A 80 14.81 -2.68 -9.18
C VAL A 80 13.83 -2.15 -10.23
N LEU A 81 12.55 -2.01 -9.88
CA LEU A 81 11.53 -1.43 -10.79
C LEU A 81 11.82 0.05 -11.09
N VAL A 82 12.18 0.81 -10.08
CA VAL A 82 12.53 2.24 -10.20
C VAL A 82 13.71 2.45 -11.16
N ASP A 83 14.71 1.59 -11.10
CA ASP A 83 15.88 1.64 -11.97
C ASP A 83 15.54 1.16 -13.40
N GLU A 84 14.75 0.10 -13.56
CA GLU A 84 14.26 -0.39 -14.86
C GLU A 84 13.46 0.69 -15.59
N LEU A 85 12.56 1.38 -14.87
CA LEU A 85 11.75 2.47 -15.42
C LEU A 85 12.50 3.81 -15.49
N LYS A 86 13.77 3.85 -15.04
CA LYS A 86 14.64 5.03 -15.03
C LYS A 86 13.99 6.25 -14.33
N LEU A 87 13.27 5.99 -13.24
CA LEU A 87 12.61 7.06 -12.49
C LEU A 87 13.66 7.86 -11.70
N SER A 88 13.73 9.17 -11.95
CA SER A 88 14.61 10.09 -11.22
C SER A 88 13.98 10.59 -9.94
N GLN A 89 12.69 10.96 -10.01
CA GLN A 89 11.86 11.36 -8.86
C GLN A 89 10.43 10.88 -9.06
N PHE A 90 9.76 10.55 -7.95
CA PHE A 90 8.37 10.10 -7.93
C PHE A 90 7.73 10.36 -6.57
N ASP A 91 6.41 10.33 -6.54
CA ASP A 91 5.65 10.27 -5.31
C ASP A 91 5.18 8.83 -5.04
N VAL A 92 4.85 8.52 -3.79
CA VAL A 92 4.29 7.24 -3.39
C VAL A 92 2.89 7.47 -2.84
N PHE A 93 1.93 6.67 -3.30
CA PHE A 93 0.57 6.69 -2.78
C PHE A 93 0.21 5.32 -2.20
N GLY A 94 -0.15 5.28 -0.93
CA GLY A 94 -0.52 4.06 -0.22
C GLY A 94 -1.90 4.12 0.40
N MET A 95 -2.67 3.05 0.23
CA MET A 95 -3.98 2.88 0.84
C MET A 95 -3.97 1.70 1.81
N SER A 96 -4.59 1.85 2.99
CA SER A 96 -4.81 0.74 3.93
C SER A 96 -3.51 -0.08 4.14
N SER A 97 -3.50 -1.36 3.79
CA SER A 97 -2.30 -2.23 3.85
C SER A 97 -1.12 -1.75 3.01
N GLY A 98 -1.32 -0.83 2.08
CA GLY A 98 -0.24 -0.22 1.30
C GLY A 98 0.63 0.78 2.07
N ALA A 99 0.15 1.29 3.22
CA ALA A 99 0.87 2.32 3.98
C ALA A 99 2.26 1.86 4.48
N PRO A 100 2.43 0.71 5.14
CA PRO A 100 3.74 0.22 5.58
C PRO A 100 4.74 0.08 4.42
N TYR A 101 4.27 -0.38 3.29
CA TYR A 101 5.05 -0.54 2.06
C TYR A 101 5.48 0.81 1.46
N SER A 102 4.61 1.82 1.55
CA SER A 102 4.95 3.18 1.13
C SER A 102 6.05 3.78 1.98
N TYR A 103 6.00 3.59 3.29
CA TYR A 103 7.07 4.02 4.20
C TYR A 103 8.39 3.28 3.94
N ALA A 104 8.33 1.97 3.62
CA ALA A 104 9.52 1.19 3.29
C ALA A 104 10.21 1.69 2.01
N ILE A 105 9.44 2.15 1.01
CA ILE A 105 9.99 2.77 -0.20
C ILE A 105 10.70 4.09 0.16
N GLY A 106 10.07 4.98 0.94
CA GLY A 106 10.71 6.21 1.41
C GLY A 106 12.01 5.92 2.17
N TYR A 107 11.96 5.01 3.15
CA TYR A 107 13.14 4.63 3.92
C TYR A 107 14.30 4.13 3.06
N LYS A 108 14.04 3.36 1.98
CA LYS A 108 15.10 2.73 1.17
C LYS A 108 15.55 3.55 -0.04
N ILE A 109 14.69 4.42 -0.58
CA ILE A 109 14.96 5.20 -1.79
C ILE A 109 14.71 6.71 -1.53
N PRO A 110 15.24 7.27 -0.41
CA PRO A 110 14.90 8.63 0.01
C PRO A 110 15.24 9.71 -1.03
N ASP A 111 16.33 9.52 -1.78
CA ASP A 111 16.80 10.51 -2.76
C ASP A 111 15.87 10.64 -3.99
N LYS A 112 15.00 9.66 -4.24
CA LYS A 112 14.07 9.65 -5.38
C LYS A 112 12.61 9.88 -4.97
N VAL A 113 12.22 9.60 -3.72
CA VAL A 113 10.87 9.83 -3.21
C VAL A 113 10.71 11.30 -2.80
N ARG A 114 9.73 11.99 -3.37
CA ARG A 114 9.46 13.40 -3.05
C ARG A 114 8.43 13.55 -1.93
N ASN A 115 7.30 12.85 -2.06
CA ASN A 115 6.25 12.83 -1.05
C ASN A 115 5.66 11.42 -0.92
N ILE A 116 5.09 11.16 0.25
CA ILE A 116 4.32 9.95 0.54
C ILE A 116 2.90 10.38 0.91
N PHE A 117 1.92 9.88 0.19
CA PHE A 117 0.50 10.13 0.43
C PHE A 117 -0.15 8.87 0.98
N ILE A 118 -0.77 8.96 2.13
CA ILE A 118 -1.39 7.81 2.81
C ILE A 118 -2.87 8.11 3.09
N LEU A 119 -3.73 7.21 2.62
CA LEU A 119 -5.16 7.23 2.91
C LEU A 119 -5.55 5.99 3.71
N SER A 120 -6.15 6.20 4.89
CA SER A 120 -6.67 5.14 5.78
C SER A 120 -5.64 4.03 6.05
N GLY A 121 -4.37 4.43 6.26
CA GLY A 121 -3.24 3.49 6.33
C GLY A 121 -3.28 2.56 7.54
N ILE A 122 -2.83 1.30 7.33
CA ILE A 122 -2.49 0.40 8.45
C ILE A 122 -1.41 1.08 9.29
N PRO A 123 -1.60 1.15 10.63
CA PRO A 123 -0.71 1.86 11.53
C PRO A 123 0.60 1.10 11.78
N ALA A 124 1.53 1.73 12.50
CA ALA A 124 2.82 1.17 12.87
C ALA A 124 2.69 0.06 13.94
N LEU A 125 2.11 -1.09 13.56
CA LEU A 125 1.79 -2.19 14.49
C LEU A 125 3.04 -2.90 15.07
N TYR A 126 4.25 -2.57 14.61
CA TYR A 126 5.48 -2.99 15.28
C TYR A 126 5.68 -2.28 16.63
N ASP A 127 5.09 -1.10 16.81
CA ASP A 127 5.08 -0.38 18.07
C ASP A 127 4.06 -1.01 19.02
N SER A 128 4.51 -1.46 20.20
CA SER A 128 3.68 -2.17 21.16
C SER A 128 2.52 -1.33 21.71
N LYS A 129 2.72 -0.01 21.83
CA LYS A 129 1.70 0.90 22.32
C LYS A 129 0.59 1.09 21.26
N ILE A 130 0.96 1.22 19.99
CA ILE A 130 -0.01 1.29 18.90
C ILE A 130 -0.74 -0.05 18.77
N LEU A 131 -0.01 -1.16 18.83
CA LEU A 131 -0.57 -2.51 18.78
C LEU A 131 -1.60 -2.77 19.89
N SER A 132 -1.47 -2.16 21.07
CA SER A 132 -2.44 -2.34 22.16
C SER A 132 -3.83 -1.78 21.86
N PHE A 133 -3.97 -0.89 20.88
CA PHE A 133 -5.25 -0.37 20.38
C PHE A 133 -5.78 -1.12 19.15
N TRP A 134 -5.03 -2.12 18.65
CA TRP A 134 -5.45 -2.89 17.48
C TRP A 134 -6.54 -3.90 17.86
N PRO A 135 -7.72 -3.88 17.21
CA PRO A 135 -8.87 -4.65 17.68
C PRO A 135 -8.86 -6.11 17.22
N TYR A 136 -7.92 -6.47 16.33
CA TYR A 136 -7.90 -7.80 15.75
C TYR A 136 -6.81 -8.69 16.37
N GLU A 137 -7.08 -9.98 16.44
CA GLU A 137 -6.09 -10.97 16.89
C GLU A 137 -4.84 -10.94 15.99
N VAL A 138 -3.68 -10.94 16.63
CA VAL A 138 -2.38 -10.97 15.94
C VAL A 138 -1.73 -12.33 16.15
N LYS A 139 -1.60 -13.09 15.08
CA LYS A 139 -0.96 -14.42 15.10
C LYS A 139 0.54 -14.30 14.76
N LYS A 140 1.33 -13.71 15.68
CA LYS A 140 2.77 -13.44 15.45
C LYS A 140 3.59 -14.68 15.12
N ASN A 141 3.22 -15.86 15.67
CA ASN A 141 3.94 -17.11 15.51
C ASN A 141 3.36 -18.02 14.43
N ALA A 142 2.29 -17.61 13.74
CA ALA A 142 1.72 -18.39 12.67
C ALA A 142 2.66 -18.47 11.46
N ASN A 143 2.77 -19.64 10.88
CA ASN A 143 3.49 -19.83 9.63
C ASN A 143 2.66 -19.33 8.44
N ILE A 144 3.28 -19.24 7.27
CA ILE A 144 2.63 -18.67 6.09
C ILE A 144 1.38 -19.46 5.68
N ILE A 145 1.40 -20.79 5.77
CA ILE A 145 0.27 -21.68 5.39
C ILE A 145 -0.94 -21.44 6.31
N GLU A 146 -0.69 -21.26 7.61
CA GLU A 146 -1.76 -20.92 8.57
C GLU A 146 -2.37 -19.55 8.27
N LEU A 147 -1.56 -18.59 7.84
CA LEU A 147 -2.04 -17.25 7.47
C LEU A 147 -2.75 -17.25 6.12
N GLU A 148 -2.34 -18.06 5.15
CA GLU A 148 -3.07 -18.29 3.89
C GLU A 148 -4.46 -18.87 4.17
N LYS A 149 -4.54 -19.88 5.05
CA LYS A 149 -5.83 -20.45 5.47
C LYS A 149 -6.70 -19.38 6.15
N LEU A 150 -6.12 -18.60 7.06
CA LEU A 150 -6.84 -17.52 7.73
C LEU A 150 -7.37 -16.49 6.72
N ALA A 151 -6.57 -16.10 5.72
CA ALA A 151 -6.99 -15.16 4.67
C ALA A 151 -8.17 -15.71 3.86
N LYS A 152 -8.12 -16.99 3.47
CA LYS A 152 -9.23 -17.68 2.77
C LYS A 152 -10.49 -17.70 3.60
N ASP A 153 -10.39 -18.09 4.87
CA ASP A 153 -11.52 -18.20 5.78
C ASP A 153 -12.18 -16.83 6.05
N LEU A 154 -11.39 -15.77 6.20
CA LEU A 154 -11.90 -14.44 6.49
C LEU A 154 -12.55 -13.74 5.29
N PHE A 155 -11.96 -13.86 4.09
CA PHE A 155 -12.34 -13.00 2.98
C PHE A 155 -12.98 -13.73 1.80
N PHE A 156 -12.76 -15.05 1.66
CA PHE A 156 -13.10 -15.76 0.43
C PHE A 156 -13.99 -17.00 0.63
N SER A 157 -14.44 -17.26 1.86
CA SER A 157 -15.27 -18.44 2.16
C SER A 157 -16.70 -18.39 1.59
N ASN A 158 -17.23 -17.18 1.32
CA ASN A 158 -18.64 -16.99 0.93
C ASN A 158 -18.77 -16.11 -0.34
N LEU A 159 -17.88 -16.30 -1.32
CA LEU A 159 -17.91 -15.55 -2.56
C LEU A 159 -19.06 -15.98 -3.48
N SER A 160 -19.76 -15.00 -4.05
CA SER A 160 -20.69 -15.22 -5.14
C SER A 160 -19.95 -15.41 -6.47
N THR A 161 -20.65 -15.91 -7.50
CA THR A 161 -20.11 -15.99 -8.86
C THR A 161 -19.69 -14.61 -9.39
N GLY A 162 -20.41 -13.55 -9.00
CA GLY A 162 -20.08 -12.17 -9.38
C GLY A 162 -18.77 -11.69 -8.73
N ASP A 163 -18.53 -12.04 -7.46
CA ASP A 163 -17.28 -11.69 -6.78
C ASP A 163 -16.07 -12.31 -7.47
N LEU A 164 -16.18 -13.56 -7.94
CA LEU A 164 -15.10 -14.25 -8.64
C LEU A 164 -14.72 -13.62 -9.99
N LEU A 165 -15.55 -12.74 -10.54
CA LEU A 165 -15.25 -11.98 -11.74
C LEU A 165 -14.48 -10.68 -11.47
N ARG A 166 -14.43 -10.21 -10.23
CA ARG A 166 -13.72 -9.00 -9.84
C ARG A 166 -12.20 -9.20 -9.85
N ASN A 167 -11.49 -8.23 -10.40
CA ASN A 167 -10.02 -8.29 -10.48
C ASN A 167 -9.36 -8.31 -9.10
N ASP A 168 -9.84 -7.47 -8.16
CA ASP A 168 -9.30 -7.37 -6.80
C ASP A 168 -9.40 -8.71 -6.05
N ILE A 169 -10.53 -9.41 -6.16
CA ILE A 169 -10.73 -10.74 -5.58
C ILE A 169 -9.76 -11.74 -6.23
N ARG A 170 -9.74 -11.80 -7.55
CA ARG A 170 -8.92 -12.76 -8.30
C ARG A 170 -7.43 -12.59 -8.03
N ASP A 171 -6.92 -11.35 -8.12
CA ASP A 171 -5.50 -11.08 -7.90
C ASP A 171 -5.10 -11.32 -6.44
N SER A 172 -6.01 -11.08 -5.47
CA SER A 172 -5.76 -11.34 -4.05
C SER A 172 -5.79 -12.83 -3.68
N MET A 173 -6.57 -13.65 -4.42
CA MET A 173 -6.63 -15.10 -4.24
C MET A 173 -5.47 -15.86 -4.91
N MET A 174 -4.73 -15.20 -5.79
CA MET A 174 -3.58 -15.83 -6.45
C MET A 174 -2.58 -16.39 -5.43
N ASN A 175 -1.83 -17.41 -5.85
CA ASN A 175 -0.82 -18.05 -5.03
C ASN A 175 -1.33 -18.44 -3.63
N ASP A 176 -2.55 -19.01 -3.56
CA ASP A 176 -3.17 -19.45 -2.32
C ASP A 176 -3.40 -18.34 -1.27
N CYS A 177 -3.61 -17.09 -1.69
CA CYS A 177 -3.70 -15.89 -0.83
C CYS A 177 -2.38 -15.53 -0.13
N PHE A 178 -1.23 -15.99 -0.66
CA PHE A 178 0.08 -15.71 -0.10
C PHE A 178 0.31 -14.23 0.17
N GLY A 179 -0.11 -13.34 -0.74
CA GLY A 179 0.07 -11.89 -0.57
C GLY A 179 -0.59 -11.36 0.69
N ILE A 180 -1.85 -11.76 0.97
CA ILE A 180 -2.57 -11.38 2.19
C ILE A 180 -1.91 -12.02 3.43
N ALA A 181 -1.51 -13.28 3.34
CA ALA A 181 -0.82 -13.97 4.42
C ALA A 181 0.49 -13.25 4.79
N GLN A 182 1.25 -12.80 3.80
CA GLN A 182 2.47 -12.03 4.04
C GLN A 182 2.18 -10.66 4.65
N ASP A 183 1.14 -9.96 4.19
CA ASP A 183 0.69 -8.70 4.81
C ASP A 183 0.35 -8.89 6.29
N PHE A 184 -0.36 -9.96 6.64
CA PHE A 184 -0.66 -10.30 8.04
C PHE A 184 0.60 -10.57 8.85
N ARG A 185 1.56 -11.30 8.29
CA ARG A 185 2.82 -11.63 8.95
C ARG A 185 3.68 -10.39 9.19
N LEU A 186 3.84 -9.56 8.16
CA LEU A 186 4.78 -8.43 8.22
C LEU A 186 4.28 -7.25 9.04
N ARG A 187 2.98 -6.92 8.98
CA ARG A 187 2.46 -5.68 9.58
C ARG A 187 2.66 -5.57 11.09
N CYS A 188 2.70 -6.71 11.80
CA CYS A 188 2.78 -6.76 13.27
C CYS A 188 4.16 -7.20 13.80
N ASN A 189 5.11 -7.47 12.91
CA ASN A 189 6.48 -7.81 13.25
C ASN A 189 7.40 -6.59 13.10
N ASP A 190 8.69 -6.76 13.39
CA ASP A 190 9.67 -5.72 13.13
C ASP A 190 9.70 -5.38 11.63
N TRP A 191 9.54 -4.11 11.30
CA TRP A 191 9.56 -3.64 9.91
C TRP A 191 10.98 -3.54 9.34
N GLY A 192 12.02 -3.70 10.17
CA GLY A 192 13.41 -3.51 9.78
C GLY A 192 13.79 -2.03 9.65
N PHE A 193 12.93 -1.12 10.06
CA PHE A 193 13.16 0.32 10.18
C PHE A 193 12.16 0.96 11.13
N SER A 194 12.50 2.15 11.62
CA SER A 194 11.59 3.01 12.38
C SER A 194 10.99 4.09 11.49
N LEU A 195 9.73 4.47 11.72
CA LEU A 195 9.10 5.60 11.01
C LEU A 195 9.84 6.93 11.22
N SER A 196 10.59 7.08 12.31
CA SER A 196 11.47 8.24 12.53
C SER A 196 12.60 8.36 11.50
N SER A 197 12.88 7.31 10.74
CA SER A 197 13.87 7.29 9.67
C SER A 197 13.30 7.63 8.28
N VAL A 198 11.98 7.75 8.16
CA VAL A 198 11.29 8.20 6.93
C VAL A 198 11.34 9.73 6.90
N ARG A 199 12.18 10.28 6.03
CA ARG A 199 12.49 11.74 6.01
C ARG A 199 11.62 12.53 5.03
N GLU A 200 10.97 11.86 4.10
CA GLU A 200 10.08 12.44 3.11
C GLU A 200 8.89 13.09 3.79
N PHE A 201 8.28 14.03 3.10
CA PHE A 201 7.04 14.61 3.59
C PHE A 201 5.89 13.62 3.43
N VAL A 202 5.23 13.28 4.54
CA VAL A 202 4.10 12.35 4.57
C VAL A 202 2.79 13.11 4.77
N TYR A 203 1.84 12.91 3.87
CA TYR A 203 0.44 13.33 4.02
C TYR A 203 -0.38 12.11 4.42
N LEU A 204 -0.83 12.05 5.66
CA LEU A 204 -1.63 10.97 6.17
C LEU A 204 -3.03 11.48 6.49
N GLN A 205 -4.05 10.93 5.85
CA GLN A 205 -5.45 11.21 6.17
C GLN A 205 -6.14 9.96 6.71
N HIS A 206 -6.96 10.16 7.75
CA HIS A 206 -7.72 9.07 8.37
C HIS A 206 -9.07 9.58 8.86
N SER A 207 -10.12 8.72 8.74
CA SER A 207 -11.46 9.06 9.23
C SER A 207 -11.62 8.70 10.71
N LYS A 208 -12.31 9.56 11.46
CA LYS A 208 -12.68 9.28 12.87
C LYS A 208 -13.69 8.13 12.99
N GLU A 209 -14.48 7.91 11.95
CA GLU A 209 -15.51 6.87 11.90
C GLU A 209 -15.00 5.57 11.23
N ASP A 210 -13.68 5.47 10.95
CA ASP A 210 -13.11 4.26 10.39
C ASP A 210 -13.36 3.06 11.33
N ASN A 211 -14.15 2.10 10.85
CA ASN A 211 -14.56 0.92 11.58
C ASN A 211 -13.62 -0.28 11.43
N GLN A 212 -12.57 -0.16 10.60
CA GLN A 212 -11.58 -1.21 10.36
C GLN A 212 -10.24 -0.88 11.02
N VAL A 213 -9.80 0.37 10.93
CA VAL A 213 -8.53 0.83 11.51
C VAL A 213 -8.83 1.96 12.50
N PRO A 214 -8.65 1.74 13.81
CA PRO A 214 -8.98 2.72 14.82
C PRO A 214 -8.23 4.04 14.62
N PHE A 215 -8.94 5.17 14.60
CA PHE A 215 -8.39 6.50 14.38
C PHE A 215 -7.19 6.83 15.28
N ILE A 216 -7.26 6.44 16.56
CA ILE A 216 -6.17 6.67 17.52
C ILE A 216 -4.84 6.06 17.06
N THR A 217 -4.89 4.90 16.38
CA THR A 217 -3.67 4.23 15.90
C THR A 217 -3.03 4.97 14.73
N ALA A 218 -3.83 5.59 13.87
CA ALA A 218 -3.36 6.44 12.77
C ALA A 218 -2.73 7.74 13.32
N GLU A 219 -3.38 8.38 14.31
CA GLU A 219 -2.85 9.57 14.97
C GLU A 219 -1.52 9.28 15.67
N MET A 220 -1.41 8.16 16.38
CA MET A 220 -0.15 7.74 17.01
C MET A 220 0.93 7.42 15.98
N THR A 221 0.58 6.79 14.86
CA THR A 221 1.51 6.52 13.75
C THR A 221 2.05 7.81 13.15
N ALA A 222 1.18 8.81 12.93
CA ALA A 222 1.58 10.11 12.40
C ALA A 222 2.60 10.81 13.29
N ARG A 223 2.51 10.64 14.62
CA ARG A 223 3.46 11.21 15.60
C ARG A 223 4.85 10.57 15.55
N LEU A 224 4.99 9.38 14.98
CA LEU A 224 6.30 8.73 14.81
C LEU A 224 7.05 9.25 13.57
N LEU A 225 6.36 9.90 12.64
CA LEU A 225 6.93 10.44 11.41
C LEU A 225 7.51 11.84 11.66
N PRO A 226 8.77 12.12 11.28
CA PRO A 226 9.39 13.43 11.55
C PRO A 226 8.75 14.58 10.74
N ASN A 227 8.25 14.28 9.52
CA ASN A 227 7.69 15.25 8.58
C ASN A 227 6.29 14.79 8.14
N CYS A 228 5.30 14.88 9.02
CA CYS A 228 3.94 14.41 8.73
C CYS A 228 2.91 15.54 8.87
N ARG A 229 2.07 15.69 7.85
CA ARG A 229 0.80 16.40 7.94
C ARG A 229 -0.32 15.38 8.11
N PHE A 230 -0.89 15.34 9.31
CA PHE A 230 -2.02 14.48 9.63
C PHE A 230 -3.35 15.21 9.40
N GLY A 231 -4.20 14.66 8.54
CA GLY A 231 -5.54 15.13 8.26
C GLY A 231 -6.59 14.22 8.91
N ALA A 232 -7.32 14.73 9.89
CA ALA A 232 -8.48 14.05 10.45
C ALA A 232 -9.72 14.34 9.61
N ARG A 233 -10.39 13.32 9.09
CA ARG A 233 -11.71 13.41 8.47
C ARG A 233 -12.76 13.12 9.53
N GLU A 234 -13.76 13.98 9.68
CA GLU A 234 -14.77 13.83 10.74
C GLU A 234 -15.68 12.62 10.48
N LYS A 235 -16.06 12.39 9.22
CA LYS A 235 -16.98 11.34 8.81
C LYS A 235 -16.40 10.48 7.70
N GLY A 236 -16.90 9.28 7.58
CA GLY A 236 -16.59 8.35 6.51
C GLY A 236 -16.00 7.03 7.03
N GLU A 237 -16.26 5.98 6.31
CA GLU A 237 -15.75 4.64 6.58
C GLU A 237 -14.26 4.50 6.21
N HIS A 238 -13.73 3.29 6.32
CA HIS A 238 -12.32 3.00 6.01
C HIS A 238 -11.93 3.39 4.58
N PHE A 239 -12.78 3.09 3.60
CA PHE A 239 -12.55 3.37 2.19
C PHE A 239 -13.86 3.51 1.42
N SER A 240 -13.94 4.53 0.58
CA SER A 240 -14.90 4.66 -0.52
C SER A 240 -14.26 5.46 -1.66
N SER A 241 -14.84 5.40 -2.85
CA SER A 241 -14.38 6.22 -3.98
C SER A 241 -14.47 7.71 -3.66
N GLU A 242 -15.51 8.14 -2.94
CA GLU A 242 -15.67 9.53 -2.51
C GLU A 242 -14.54 9.98 -1.57
N ILE A 243 -14.19 9.15 -0.58
CA ILE A 243 -13.08 9.46 0.34
C ILE A 243 -11.75 9.57 -0.40
N LEU A 244 -11.52 8.71 -1.39
CA LEU A 244 -10.34 8.75 -2.22
C LEU A 244 -10.31 10.02 -3.09
N ASP A 245 -11.43 10.34 -3.75
CA ASP A 245 -11.55 11.53 -4.59
C ASP A 245 -11.34 12.82 -3.78
N ASP A 246 -11.95 12.93 -2.60
CA ASP A 246 -11.76 14.06 -1.69
C ASP A 246 -10.30 14.20 -1.23
N PHE A 247 -9.61 13.07 -0.97
CA PHE A 247 -8.21 13.08 -0.62
C PHE A 247 -7.35 13.57 -1.78
N ILE A 248 -7.59 13.08 -2.98
CA ILE A 248 -6.86 13.51 -4.18
C ILE A 248 -7.09 15.01 -4.42
N GLU A 249 -8.34 15.47 -4.39
CA GLU A 249 -8.69 16.86 -4.61
C GLU A 249 -8.14 17.79 -3.52
N GLY A 250 -8.29 17.43 -2.27
CA GLY A 250 -7.91 18.26 -1.13
C GLY A 250 -6.41 18.29 -0.84
N VAL A 251 -5.71 17.21 -1.15
CA VAL A 251 -4.29 17.06 -0.78
C VAL A 251 -3.38 17.03 -2.01
N MET A 252 -3.69 16.19 -3.01
CA MET A 252 -2.74 15.90 -4.09
C MET A 252 -2.82 16.90 -5.25
N THR A 253 -4.00 17.43 -5.54
CA THR A 253 -4.21 18.35 -6.69
C THR A 253 -3.29 19.56 -6.67
N GLY A 254 -3.00 20.12 -5.50
CA GLY A 254 -2.10 21.26 -5.35
C GLY A 254 -0.65 21.00 -5.79
N TYR A 255 -0.24 19.72 -5.87
CA TYR A 255 1.12 19.33 -6.29
C TYR A 255 1.26 19.12 -7.79
N TYR A 256 0.16 18.82 -8.49
CA TYR A 256 0.20 18.42 -9.90
C TYR A 256 -0.38 19.46 -10.86
N LYS A 257 -1.24 20.36 -10.40
CA LYS A 257 -1.81 21.44 -11.24
C LYS A 257 -0.83 22.58 -11.58
N LEU A 258 0.34 22.64 -10.95
CA LEU A 258 1.33 23.70 -11.12
C LEU A 258 2.44 23.34 -12.12
N LYS A 259 2.28 22.26 -12.86
CA LYS A 259 3.19 21.86 -13.94
C LYS A 259 2.46 21.89 -15.28
#